data_a0dd36b3b2901a3b715bb8b2346cc380
#
_entry.id   a0dd36b3b2901a3b715bb8b2346cc380
#
_cell.length_a   1.000
_cell.length_b   1.000
_cell.length_c   1.000
_cell.angle_alpha   90.00
_cell.angle_beta   90.00
_cell.angle_gamma   90.00
#
_symmetry.space_group_name_H-M   'P 1'
#
loop_
_entity.id
_entity.type
_entity.pdbx_description
1 polymer ?
#
loop_
_entity_poly.entity_id
_entity_poly.type
_entity_poly.pdbx_seq_one_letter_code
_entity_poly.pdbx_strand_id
1 'polypeptide(L)'
;MKDIAQLTEASTEDLPEIYCDMDGVLCDFMKGADEAVGGDFVTSNKETRWKAVTQVKGFWANLDWLPNSKRLYQTISKYNPHILSAYTGRDPASKSGKMKWLKKNTKIKRGNIHLVLRAQKKDYATIDEKPNVLIDDYIKNIKEWESAGGIGILHKDVGKTINELKRLGFK
;
A
#
# COMPACT_ATOMS: atom_id res chain seq x y z
N MET A 1 7.57 45.93 17.99
CA MET A 1 8.08 44.91 17.04
C MET A 1 7.76 43.57 17.69
N LYS A 2 6.72 42.88 17.20
CA LYS A 2 6.37 41.54 17.68
C LYS A 2 7.06 40.52 16.77
N ASP A 3 7.74 39.59 17.40
CA ASP A 3 8.53 38.53 16.78
C ASP A 3 7.68 37.67 15.86
N ILE A 4 8.04 37.66 14.56
CA ILE A 4 7.55 36.74 13.53
C ILE A 4 8.48 35.53 13.54
N ALA A 5 8.49 34.78 14.62
CA ALA A 5 9.31 33.58 14.74
C ALA A 5 8.65 32.53 15.62
N GLN A 6 7.46 32.08 15.24
CA GLN A 6 6.91 30.78 15.70
C GLN A 6 5.91 30.26 14.66
N LEU A 7 6.37 30.04 13.44
CA LEU A 7 5.80 28.98 12.62
C LEU A 7 6.38 27.69 13.19
N THR A 8 5.67 27.14 14.16
CA THR A 8 5.95 25.81 14.71
C THR A 8 5.98 24.82 13.56
N GLU A 9 7.16 24.29 13.26
CA GLU A 9 7.26 23.04 12.51
C GLU A 9 6.41 22.02 13.26
N ALA A 10 5.35 21.51 12.62
CA ALA A 10 4.58 20.41 13.17
C ALA A 10 5.57 19.30 13.52
N SER A 11 5.62 18.91 14.79
CA SER A 11 6.47 17.80 15.20
C SER A 11 6.01 16.55 14.45
N THR A 12 6.92 15.65 14.11
CA THR A 12 6.59 14.38 13.43
C THR A 12 5.60 13.54 14.26
N GLU A 13 5.41 13.86 15.53
CA GLU A 13 4.47 13.24 16.45
C GLU A 13 3.00 13.63 16.19
N ASP A 14 2.74 14.72 15.47
CA ASP A 14 1.38 15.19 15.15
C ASP A 14 0.88 14.72 13.77
N LEU A 15 1.75 14.05 12.98
CA LEU A 15 1.36 13.55 11.66
C LEU A 15 0.56 12.24 11.79
N PRO A 16 -0.45 12.03 10.91
CA PRO A 16 -1.16 10.75 10.86
C PRO A 16 -0.24 9.60 10.48
N GLU A 17 -0.55 8.39 10.93
CA GLU A 17 0.17 7.19 10.50
C GLU A 17 -0.12 6.88 9.02
N ILE A 18 0.91 6.43 8.30
CA ILE A 18 0.79 6.06 6.89
C ILE A 18 0.60 4.55 6.78
N TYR A 19 -0.48 4.15 6.10
CA TYR A 19 -0.75 2.78 5.66
C TYR A 19 -0.62 2.73 4.14
N CYS A 20 0.22 1.83 3.62
CA CYS A 20 0.50 1.70 2.20
C CYS A 20 0.14 0.29 1.72
N ASP A 21 -0.65 0.21 0.65
CA ASP A 21 -0.89 -1.08 -0.03
C ASP A 21 0.35 -1.54 -0.81
N MET A 22 0.34 -2.81 -1.23
CA MET A 22 1.41 -3.41 -2.02
C MET A 22 1.05 -3.44 -3.50
N ASP A 23 0.06 -4.25 -3.87
CA ASP A 23 -0.31 -4.46 -5.27
C ASP A 23 -0.87 -3.18 -5.90
N GLY A 24 -0.31 -2.76 -7.04
CA GLY A 24 -0.71 -1.53 -7.69
C GLY A 24 -0.18 -0.23 -7.04
N VAL A 25 0.57 -0.34 -5.95
CA VAL A 25 1.25 0.79 -5.28
C VAL A 25 2.76 0.59 -5.22
N LEU A 26 3.23 -0.52 -4.68
CA LEU A 26 4.65 -0.88 -4.61
C LEU A 26 5.01 -1.99 -5.59
N CYS A 27 4.15 -3.03 -5.71
CA CYS A 27 4.36 -4.23 -6.52
C CYS A 27 3.57 -4.16 -7.82
N ASP A 28 4.20 -4.60 -8.90
CA ASP A 28 3.57 -4.74 -10.22
C ASP A 28 2.86 -6.10 -10.34
N PHE A 29 1.73 -6.22 -9.62
CA PHE A 29 0.90 -7.41 -9.68
C PHE A 29 0.39 -7.69 -11.10
N MET A 30 -0.06 -6.66 -11.82
CA MET A 30 -0.66 -6.84 -13.13
C MET A 30 0.33 -7.42 -14.13
N LYS A 31 1.56 -6.89 -14.18
CA LYS A 31 2.62 -7.44 -15.02
C LYS A 31 2.87 -8.92 -14.72
N GLY A 32 3.06 -9.25 -13.43
CA GLY A 32 3.28 -10.65 -13.03
C GLY A 32 2.10 -11.56 -13.35
N ALA A 33 0.87 -11.08 -13.17
CA ALA A 33 -0.35 -11.82 -13.45
C ALA A 33 -0.57 -12.03 -14.97
N ASP A 34 -0.30 -11.02 -15.80
CA ASP A 34 -0.36 -11.12 -17.26
C ASP A 34 0.68 -12.13 -17.79
N GLU A 35 1.89 -12.09 -17.26
CA GLU A 35 2.94 -13.08 -17.58
C GLU A 35 2.51 -14.51 -17.20
N ALA A 36 1.89 -14.68 -16.04
CA ALA A 36 1.42 -15.99 -15.55
C ALA A 36 0.34 -16.59 -16.45
N VAL A 37 -0.59 -15.78 -16.96
CA VAL A 37 -1.66 -16.24 -17.86
C VAL A 37 -1.23 -16.28 -19.32
N GLY A 38 -0.10 -15.67 -19.67
CA GLY A 38 0.35 -15.53 -21.06
C GLY A 38 -0.54 -14.58 -21.89
N GLY A 39 -1.14 -13.58 -21.25
CA GLY A 39 -2.08 -12.63 -21.86
C GLY A 39 -2.64 -11.65 -20.85
N ASP A 40 -3.82 -11.11 -21.07
CA ASP A 40 -4.49 -10.16 -20.18
C ASP A 40 -5.18 -10.92 -19.02
N PHE A 41 -4.71 -10.69 -17.80
CA PHE A 41 -5.26 -11.29 -16.60
C PHE A 41 -6.71 -10.84 -16.33
N VAL A 42 -7.04 -9.59 -16.58
CA VAL A 42 -8.36 -9.02 -16.26
C VAL A 42 -9.45 -9.65 -17.11
N THR A 43 -9.19 -9.80 -18.41
CA THR A 43 -10.15 -10.34 -19.40
C THR A 43 -10.15 -11.88 -19.46
N SER A 44 -9.14 -12.54 -18.90
CA SER A 44 -9.06 -13.99 -18.81
C SER A 44 -10.13 -14.58 -17.90
N ASN A 45 -10.56 -15.83 -18.19
CA ASN A 45 -11.50 -16.55 -17.33
C ASN A 45 -10.98 -16.60 -15.88
N LYS A 46 -11.87 -16.29 -14.92
CA LYS A 46 -11.49 -16.10 -13.52
C LYS A 46 -10.84 -17.32 -12.88
N GLU A 47 -11.34 -18.51 -13.17
CA GLU A 47 -10.80 -19.76 -12.62
C GLU A 47 -9.44 -20.07 -13.25
N THR A 48 -9.36 -19.99 -14.57
CA THR A 48 -8.14 -20.26 -15.35
C THR A 48 -7.01 -19.30 -14.97
N ARG A 49 -7.28 -18.01 -14.84
CA ARG A 49 -6.26 -17.01 -14.49
C ARG A 49 -5.67 -17.21 -13.10
N TRP A 50 -6.51 -17.52 -12.11
CA TRP A 50 -6.02 -17.78 -10.77
C TRP A 50 -5.25 -19.10 -10.68
N LYS A 51 -5.69 -20.13 -11.42
CA LYS A 51 -4.93 -21.38 -11.55
C LYS A 51 -3.54 -21.13 -12.13
N ALA A 52 -3.43 -20.29 -13.16
CA ALA A 52 -2.14 -19.90 -13.74
C ALA A 52 -1.23 -19.22 -12.70
N VAL A 53 -1.74 -18.25 -11.94
CA VAL A 53 -0.99 -17.57 -10.88
C VAL A 53 -0.49 -18.57 -9.82
N THR A 54 -1.34 -19.49 -9.37
CA THR A 54 -0.96 -20.47 -8.31
C THR A 54 0.12 -21.46 -8.79
N GLN A 55 0.27 -21.67 -10.10
CA GLN A 55 1.29 -22.54 -10.67
C GLN A 55 2.67 -21.88 -10.77
N VAL A 56 2.76 -20.57 -10.67
CA VAL A 56 4.05 -19.85 -10.69
C VAL A 56 4.69 -19.94 -9.31
N LYS A 57 5.76 -20.71 -9.19
CA LYS A 57 6.51 -20.86 -7.94
C LYS A 57 7.05 -19.52 -7.46
N GLY A 58 6.65 -19.14 -6.26
CA GLY A 58 7.12 -17.88 -5.64
C GLY A 58 6.53 -16.62 -6.26
N PHE A 59 5.38 -16.72 -6.96
CA PHE A 59 4.73 -15.59 -7.63
C PHE A 59 4.77 -14.31 -6.81
N TRP A 60 4.17 -14.30 -5.62
CA TRP A 60 4.05 -13.13 -4.75
C TRP A 60 5.37 -12.60 -4.21
N ALA A 61 6.32 -13.50 -3.99
CA ALA A 61 7.64 -13.15 -3.45
C ALA A 61 8.58 -12.53 -4.50
N ASN A 62 8.28 -12.73 -5.78
CA ASN A 62 9.14 -12.33 -6.90
C ASN A 62 8.51 -11.26 -7.81
N LEU A 63 7.39 -10.65 -7.40
CA LEU A 63 6.83 -9.51 -8.12
C LEU A 63 7.85 -8.38 -8.25
N ASP A 64 7.86 -7.73 -9.40
CA ASP A 64 8.66 -6.53 -9.61
C ASP A 64 8.11 -5.34 -8.81
N TRP A 65 8.97 -4.37 -8.53
CA TRP A 65 8.53 -3.06 -8.14
C TRP A 65 7.77 -2.40 -9.31
N LEU A 66 6.68 -1.69 -8.98
CA LEU A 66 6.12 -0.76 -9.97
C LEU A 66 7.15 0.31 -10.35
N PRO A 67 7.12 0.82 -11.59
CA PRO A 67 7.96 1.94 -12.00
C PRO A 67 7.85 3.10 -11.00
N ASN A 68 8.98 3.64 -10.57
CA ASN A 68 9.11 4.74 -9.61
C ASN A 68 8.60 4.49 -8.18
N SER A 69 8.01 3.34 -7.87
CA SER A 69 7.46 3.06 -6.53
C SER A 69 8.51 2.97 -5.43
N LYS A 70 9.76 2.67 -5.76
CA LYS A 70 10.88 2.79 -4.81
C LYS A 70 11.04 4.21 -4.26
N ARG A 71 10.78 5.24 -5.09
CA ARG A 71 10.80 6.64 -4.65
C ARG A 71 9.69 6.91 -3.64
N LEU A 72 8.47 6.37 -3.87
CA LEU A 72 7.38 6.47 -2.90
C LEU A 72 7.78 5.79 -1.59
N TYR A 73 8.27 4.56 -1.65
CA TYR A 73 8.74 3.82 -0.48
C TYR A 73 9.81 4.60 0.31
N GLN A 74 10.82 5.16 -0.37
CA GLN A 74 11.85 5.97 0.26
C GLN A 74 11.27 7.21 0.96
N THR A 75 10.28 7.85 0.35
CA THR A 75 9.60 9.02 0.93
C THR A 75 8.88 8.65 2.21
N ILE A 76 8.04 7.60 2.20
CA ILE A 76 7.26 7.22 3.37
C ILE A 76 8.10 6.54 4.47
N SER A 77 9.22 5.92 4.12
CA SER A 77 10.10 5.20 5.08
C SER A 77 10.58 6.07 6.23
N LYS A 78 10.66 7.38 6.03
CA LYS A 78 11.03 8.35 7.07
C LYS A 78 10.02 8.44 8.22
N TYR A 79 8.80 8.00 7.98
CA TYR A 79 7.66 8.14 8.88
C TYR A 79 7.18 6.82 9.49
N ASN A 80 8.04 5.80 9.51
CA ASN A 80 7.73 4.48 10.08
C ASN A 80 6.41 3.89 9.55
N PRO A 81 6.24 3.76 8.22
CA PRO A 81 4.96 3.42 7.62
C PRO A 81 4.52 2.00 7.96
N HIS A 82 3.21 1.77 7.86
CA HIS A 82 2.59 0.47 7.88
C HIS A 82 2.34 -0.02 6.45
N ILE A 83 2.46 -1.32 6.22
CA ILE A 83 1.91 -1.99 5.06
C ILE A 83 0.53 -2.53 5.42
N LEU A 84 -0.45 -2.26 4.58
CA LEU A 84 -1.80 -2.77 4.71
C LEU A 84 -2.25 -3.34 3.36
N SER A 85 -2.09 -4.63 3.17
CA SER A 85 -2.35 -5.30 1.91
C SER A 85 -3.29 -6.49 2.06
N ALA A 86 -4.17 -6.68 1.09
CA ALA A 86 -5.07 -7.83 1.09
C ALA A 86 -4.34 -9.07 0.58
N TYR A 87 -4.51 -10.19 1.29
CA TYR A 87 -4.20 -11.51 0.76
C TYR A 87 -5.44 -12.13 0.11
N THR A 88 -5.25 -13.11 -0.75
CA THR A 88 -6.35 -13.80 -1.43
C THR A 88 -6.44 -15.26 -0.98
N GLY A 89 -7.68 -15.71 -0.68
CA GLY A 89 -7.96 -17.12 -0.45
C GLY A 89 -7.86 -18.01 -1.70
N ARG A 90 -7.72 -17.40 -2.88
CA ARG A 90 -7.55 -18.13 -4.16
C ARG A 90 -6.15 -18.70 -4.33
N ASP A 91 -5.19 -18.15 -3.62
CA ASP A 91 -3.83 -18.66 -3.57
C ASP A 91 -3.35 -18.68 -2.11
N PRO A 92 -3.22 -19.88 -1.52
CA PRO A 92 -2.73 -20.03 -0.15
C PRO A 92 -1.34 -19.44 0.08
N ALA A 93 -0.52 -19.33 -0.98
CA ALA A 93 0.83 -18.76 -0.90
C ALA A 93 0.84 -17.23 -0.87
N SER A 94 -0.30 -16.55 -1.11
CA SER A 94 -0.33 -15.08 -1.22
C SER A 94 0.17 -14.38 0.03
N LYS A 95 -0.28 -14.79 1.20
CA LYS A 95 0.11 -14.17 2.48
C LYS A 95 1.60 -14.35 2.78
N SER A 96 2.10 -15.58 2.70
CA SER A 96 3.51 -15.88 2.96
C SER A 96 4.44 -15.28 1.90
N GLY A 97 4.01 -15.28 0.63
CA GLY A 97 4.75 -14.69 -0.47
C GLY A 97 4.89 -13.17 -0.34
N LYS A 98 3.81 -12.47 -0.01
CA LYS A 98 3.85 -11.02 0.28
C LYS A 98 4.79 -10.70 1.45
N MET A 99 4.76 -11.49 2.52
CA MET A 99 5.68 -11.33 3.63
C MET A 99 7.15 -11.51 3.19
N LYS A 100 7.44 -12.50 2.36
CA LYS A 100 8.79 -12.72 1.80
C LYS A 100 9.24 -11.55 0.94
N TRP A 101 8.33 -11.02 0.10
CA TRP A 101 8.62 -9.85 -0.72
C TRP A 101 9.00 -8.64 0.13
N LEU A 102 8.19 -8.34 1.14
CA LEU A 102 8.44 -7.22 2.06
C LEU A 102 9.78 -7.36 2.80
N LYS A 103 10.07 -8.56 3.31
CA LYS A 103 11.34 -8.83 3.99
C LYS A 103 12.56 -8.65 3.08
N LYS A 104 12.44 -9.03 1.81
CA LYS A 104 13.50 -8.91 0.81
C LYS A 104 13.71 -7.47 0.35
N ASN A 105 12.64 -6.72 0.18
CA ASN A 105 12.65 -5.45 -0.54
C ASN A 105 12.53 -4.21 0.35
N THR A 106 12.14 -4.38 1.62
CA THR A 106 11.88 -3.25 2.53
C THR A 106 12.55 -3.46 3.88
N LYS A 107 12.60 -2.38 4.67
CA LYS A 107 13.04 -2.40 6.07
C LYS A 107 11.86 -2.19 7.04
N ILE A 108 10.64 -2.39 6.58
CA ILE A 108 9.44 -2.22 7.41
C ILE A 108 9.43 -3.26 8.52
N LYS A 109 9.21 -2.80 9.73
CA LYS A 109 9.15 -3.67 10.91
C LYS A 109 7.98 -4.64 10.81
N ARG A 110 8.15 -5.88 11.29
CA ARG A 110 7.11 -6.91 11.24
C ARG A 110 5.79 -6.44 11.89
N GLY A 111 5.85 -5.69 13.00
CA GLY A 111 4.67 -5.15 13.68
C GLY A 111 3.88 -4.14 12.86
N ASN A 112 4.50 -3.55 11.82
CA ASN A 112 3.87 -2.62 10.90
C ASN A 112 3.39 -3.30 9.60
N ILE A 113 3.36 -4.63 9.53
CA ILE A 113 2.90 -5.36 8.34
C ILE A 113 1.57 -6.02 8.67
N HIS A 114 0.52 -5.59 7.98
CA HIS A 114 -0.85 -6.06 8.13
C HIS A 114 -1.31 -6.68 6.80
N LEU A 115 -1.32 -8.01 6.77
CA LEU A 115 -1.86 -8.79 5.65
C LEU A 115 -3.23 -9.32 6.06
N VAL A 116 -4.28 -8.73 5.52
CA VAL A 116 -5.66 -8.87 5.96
C VAL A 116 -6.58 -9.26 4.80
N LEU A 117 -7.84 -9.55 5.08
CA LEU A 117 -8.85 -9.60 4.02
C LEU A 117 -9.18 -8.16 3.58
N ARG A 118 -9.52 -7.98 2.29
CA ARG A 118 -9.77 -6.64 1.73
C ARG A 118 -10.74 -5.79 2.59
N ALA A 119 -11.85 -6.39 3.01
CA ALA A 119 -12.88 -5.67 3.77
C ALA A 119 -12.42 -5.23 5.17
N GLN A 120 -11.35 -5.83 5.70
CA GLN A 120 -10.79 -5.49 7.00
C GLN A 120 -9.84 -4.28 6.95
N LYS A 121 -9.45 -3.80 5.76
CA LYS A 121 -8.56 -2.64 5.66
C LYS A 121 -9.10 -1.42 6.41
N LYS A 122 -10.40 -1.15 6.29
CA LYS A 122 -11.07 -0.02 6.95
C LYS A 122 -10.95 -0.02 8.49
N ASP A 123 -10.69 -1.17 9.10
CA ASP A 123 -10.56 -1.30 10.55
C ASP A 123 -9.30 -0.58 11.10
N TYR A 124 -8.37 -0.22 10.21
CA TYR A 124 -7.15 0.53 10.50
C TYR A 124 -7.28 2.04 10.21
N ALA A 125 -8.45 2.53 9.82
CA ALA A 125 -8.64 3.89 9.36
C ALA A 125 -8.37 4.95 10.44
N THR A 126 -8.56 4.59 11.70
CA THR A 126 -8.31 5.49 12.83
C THR A 126 -7.55 4.78 13.95
N ILE A 127 -6.80 5.55 14.73
CA ILE A 127 -6.22 5.14 16.00
C ILE A 127 -6.51 6.23 17.05
N ASP A 128 -7.08 5.86 18.21
CA ASP A 128 -7.48 6.81 19.26
C ASP A 128 -8.29 7.99 18.69
N GLU A 129 -9.25 7.68 17.81
CA GLU A 129 -10.10 8.65 17.08
C GLU A 129 -9.36 9.59 16.12
N LYS A 130 -8.04 9.44 15.96
CA LYS A 130 -7.24 10.19 14.99
C LYS A 130 -7.22 9.46 13.64
N PRO A 131 -7.38 10.19 12.51
CA PRO A 131 -7.36 9.59 11.20
C PRO A 131 -5.96 9.12 10.80
N ASN A 132 -5.88 7.94 10.18
CA ASN A 132 -4.70 7.45 9.50
C ASN A 132 -4.79 7.70 7.99
N VAL A 133 -3.67 7.74 7.29
CA VAL A 133 -3.60 7.88 5.83
C VAL A 133 -3.50 6.51 5.19
N LEU A 134 -4.33 6.23 4.17
CA LEU A 134 -4.20 5.07 3.30
C LEU A 134 -3.75 5.49 1.91
N ILE A 135 -2.70 4.86 1.41
CA ILE A 135 -2.26 4.91 0.01
C ILE A 135 -2.66 3.60 -0.65
N ASP A 136 -3.63 3.63 -1.55
CA ASP A 136 -4.20 2.45 -2.20
C ASP A 136 -4.65 2.81 -3.63
N ASP A 137 -4.50 1.91 -4.59
CA ASP A 137 -4.89 2.13 -5.99
C ASP A 137 -6.36 1.79 -6.28
N TYR A 138 -7.04 1.15 -5.33
CA TYR A 138 -8.42 0.72 -5.49
C TYR A 138 -9.41 1.67 -4.82
N ILE A 139 -10.19 2.37 -5.65
CA ILE A 139 -11.14 3.40 -5.19
C ILE A 139 -12.11 2.92 -4.11
N LYS A 140 -12.54 1.65 -4.16
CA LYS A 140 -13.45 1.08 -3.16
C LYS A 140 -12.79 1.05 -1.77
N ASN A 141 -11.50 0.69 -1.70
CA ASN A 141 -10.75 0.71 -0.44
C ASN A 141 -10.65 2.12 0.11
N ILE A 142 -10.37 3.10 -0.74
CA ILE A 142 -10.31 4.51 -0.35
C ILE A 142 -11.65 5.00 0.21
N LYS A 143 -12.76 4.72 -0.47
CA LYS A 143 -14.09 5.13 0.00
C LYS A 143 -14.49 4.48 1.32
N GLU A 144 -14.20 3.19 1.49
CA GLU A 144 -14.47 2.48 2.75
C GLU A 144 -13.61 3.02 3.90
N TRP A 145 -12.34 3.35 3.62
CA TRP A 145 -11.41 3.95 4.56
C TRP A 145 -11.87 5.34 5.03
N GLU A 146 -12.24 6.21 4.10
CA GLU A 146 -12.75 7.55 4.40
C GLU A 146 -14.08 7.48 5.18
N SER A 147 -14.97 6.56 4.82
CA SER A 147 -16.22 6.33 5.56
C SER A 147 -15.98 5.85 7.00
N ALA A 148 -14.83 5.24 7.27
CA ALA A 148 -14.40 4.82 8.59
C ALA A 148 -13.59 5.89 9.35
N GLY A 149 -13.48 7.11 8.81
CA GLY A 149 -12.84 8.26 9.45
C GLY A 149 -11.37 8.49 9.08
N GLY A 150 -10.81 7.72 8.16
CA GLY A 150 -9.43 7.89 7.68
C GLY A 150 -9.29 8.90 6.56
N ILE A 151 -8.06 9.15 6.14
CA ILE A 151 -7.68 10.01 5.01
C ILE A 151 -7.22 9.11 3.88
N GLY A 152 -7.91 9.13 2.74
CA GLY A 152 -7.58 8.30 1.57
C GLY A 152 -6.75 9.05 0.54
N ILE A 153 -5.71 8.40 0.01
CA ILE A 153 -4.96 8.84 -1.16
C ILE A 153 -5.11 7.78 -2.24
N LEU A 154 -5.92 8.07 -3.28
CA LEU A 154 -6.03 7.19 -4.43
C LEU A 154 -4.74 7.26 -5.26
N HIS A 155 -3.95 6.18 -5.18
CA HIS A 155 -2.69 6.10 -5.89
C HIS A 155 -2.90 5.86 -7.38
N LYS A 156 -2.46 6.80 -8.20
CA LYS A 156 -2.43 6.68 -9.68
C LYS A 156 -1.01 6.82 -10.22
N ASP A 157 -0.23 7.69 -9.62
CA ASP A 157 1.19 7.86 -9.88
C ASP A 157 1.93 8.36 -8.64
N VAL A 158 3.24 8.09 -8.60
CA VAL A 158 4.08 8.40 -7.45
C VAL A 158 4.18 9.91 -7.18
N GLY A 159 4.27 10.72 -8.22
CA GLY A 159 4.41 12.18 -8.07
C GLY A 159 3.18 12.80 -7.40
N LYS A 160 1.98 12.42 -7.85
CA LYS A 160 0.72 12.89 -7.27
C LYS A 160 0.56 12.41 -5.82
N THR A 161 0.85 11.16 -5.55
CA THR A 161 0.79 10.61 -4.18
C THR A 161 1.73 11.36 -3.23
N ILE A 162 2.98 11.63 -3.64
CA ILE A 162 3.92 12.42 -2.83
C ILE A 162 3.41 13.84 -2.60
N ASN A 163 2.80 14.46 -3.62
CA ASN A 163 2.24 15.80 -3.47
C ASN A 163 1.06 15.83 -2.48
N GLU A 164 0.19 14.81 -2.49
CA GLU A 164 -0.87 14.69 -1.49
C GLU A 164 -0.30 14.50 -0.07
N LEU A 165 0.73 13.66 0.09
CA LEU A 165 1.41 13.51 1.37
C LEU A 165 1.99 14.85 1.86
N LYS A 166 2.61 15.64 0.98
CA LYS A 166 3.13 16.97 1.34
C LYS A 166 2.03 17.93 1.79
N ARG A 167 0.84 17.89 1.19
CA ARG A 167 -0.32 18.69 1.60
C ARG A 167 -0.80 18.31 3.01
N LEU A 168 -0.60 17.05 3.41
CA LEU A 168 -0.89 16.57 4.76
C LEU A 168 0.21 16.89 5.78
N GLY A 169 1.32 17.51 5.36
CA GLY A 169 2.42 17.92 6.24
C GLY A 169 3.66 17.00 6.21
N PHE A 170 3.64 15.92 5.43
CA PHE A 170 4.81 15.07 5.24
C PHE A 170 5.85 15.78 4.34
N LYS A 171 7.17 15.70 4.69
CA LYS A 171 8.25 16.41 3.98
C LYS A 171 9.22 15.46 3.28
#